data_d42486941d5eddb9d0ba93a70635fa60
#
_entry.id   d42486941d5eddb9d0ba93a70635fa60
#
_cell.length_a   1.000
_cell.length_b   1.000
_cell.length_c   1.000
_cell.angle_alpha   90.00
_cell.angle_beta   90.00
_cell.angle_gamma   90.00
#
_symmetry.space_group_name_H-M   'P 1'
#
loop_
_entity.id
_entity.type
_entity.pdbx_description
1 polymer ?
#
loop_
_entity_poly.entity_id
_entity_poly.type
_entity_poly.pdbx_seq_one_letter_code
_entity_poly.pdbx_strand_id
1 'polypeptide(L)' 'MLAELPLQELRHARELTQATLAETMECGQDEISKLDRRADMLVSTLRRYVEAMGGRLDIVATFPDGEVRISNL' A
#
# COMPACT_ATOMS: atom_id res chain seq x y z
N MET A 1 -6.94 7.85 14.94
CA MET A 1 -6.13 6.69 15.35
C MET A 1 -5.58 5.97 14.13
N LEU A 2 -4.29 5.64 14.15
CA LEU A 2 -3.68 4.89 13.06
C LEU A 2 -3.62 3.41 13.44
N ALA A 3 -4.06 2.56 12.52
CA ALA A 3 -3.88 1.12 12.63
C ALA A 3 -2.56 0.74 11.98
N GLU A 4 -1.90 -0.27 12.53
CA GLU A 4 -0.70 -0.84 11.92
C GLU A 4 -1.04 -2.22 11.39
N LEU A 5 -1.02 -2.38 10.07
CA LEU A 5 -1.37 -3.64 9.43
C LEU A 5 -0.38 -3.96 8.32
N PRO A 6 0.03 -5.23 8.17
CA PRO A 6 0.72 -5.67 6.97
C PRO A 6 -0.18 -5.45 5.74
N LEU A 7 0.44 -5.30 4.57
CA LEU A 7 -0.31 -5.08 3.33
C LEU A 7 -1.34 -6.18 3.06
N GLN A 8 -0.99 -7.43 3.36
CA GLN A 8 -1.90 -8.56 3.18
C GLN A 8 -3.16 -8.40 4.02
N GLU A 9 -3.02 -7.99 5.27
CA GLU A 9 -4.16 -7.79 6.15
C GLU A 9 -4.98 -6.57 5.75
N LEU A 10 -4.31 -5.54 5.27
CA LEU A 10 -5.01 -4.37 4.75
C LEU A 10 -5.88 -4.77 3.56
N ARG A 11 -5.33 -5.57 2.64
CA ARG A 11 -6.07 -6.06 1.49
C ARG A 11 -7.29 -6.89 1.93
N HIS A 12 -7.10 -7.79 2.91
CA HIS A 12 -8.19 -8.60 3.44
C HIS A 12 -9.27 -7.72 4.10
N ALA A 13 -8.86 -6.70 4.83
CA ALA A 13 -9.79 -5.78 5.48
C ALA A 13 -10.64 -5.01 4.45
N ARG A 14 -10.09 -4.80 3.25
CA ARG A 14 -10.84 -4.18 2.15
C ARG A 14 -11.61 -5.18 1.30
N GLU A 15 -11.61 -6.45 1.71
CA GLU A 15 -12.32 -7.54 1.03
C GLU A 15 -11.87 -7.75 -0.42
N LEU A 16 -10.57 -7.58 -0.67
CA LEU A 16 -9.98 -7.73 -1.99
C LEU A 16 -9.12 -8.99 -2.06
N THR A 17 -9.36 -9.81 -3.08
CA THR A 17 -8.52 -10.98 -3.32
C THR A 17 -7.27 -10.58 -4.09
N GLN A 18 -6.26 -11.45 -4.08
CA GLN A 18 -5.07 -11.23 -4.91
C GLN A 18 -5.45 -11.12 -6.38
N ALA A 19 -6.40 -11.94 -6.83
CA ALA A 19 -6.84 -11.93 -8.21
C ALA A 19 -7.48 -10.60 -8.60
N THR A 20 -8.38 -10.09 -7.77
CA THR A 20 -9.06 -8.82 -8.02
C THR A 20 -8.09 -7.66 -8.06
N LEU A 21 -7.17 -7.62 -7.09
CA LEU A 21 -6.17 -6.56 -7.03
C LEU A 21 -5.20 -6.62 -8.22
N ALA A 22 -4.77 -7.83 -8.58
CA ALA A 22 -3.89 -8.03 -9.73
C ALA A 22 -4.54 -7.53 -11.02
N GLU A 23 -5.84 -7.80 -11.18
CA GLU A 23 -6.59 -7.33 -12.33
C GLU A 23 -6.62 -5.80 -12.40
N THR A 24 -6.90 -5.16 -11.28
CA THR A 24 -6.93 -3.70 -11.19
C THR A 24 -5.56 -3.09 -11.47
N MET A 25 -4.49 -3.71 -10.98
CA MET A 25 -3.12 -3.25 -11.19
C MET A 25 -2.51 -3.71 -12.52
N GLU A 26 -3.25 -4.50 -13.29
CA GLU A 26 -2.80 -5.03 -14.58
C GLU A 26 -1.50 -5.83 -14.44
N CYS A 27 -1.44 -6.70 -13.44
CA CYS A 27 -0.30 -7.57 -13.19
C CYS A 27 -0.77 -8.98 -12.79
N GLY A 28 0.17 -9.88 -12.58
CA GLY A 28 -0.16 -11.24 -12.16
C GLY A 28 -0.40 -11.37 -10.67
N GLN A 29 -1.10 -12.41 -10.25
CA GLN A 29 -1.34 -12.66 -8.83
C GLN A 29 -0.04 -12.91 -8.06
N ASP A 30 0.96 -13.47 -8.72
CA ASP A 30 2.27 -13.71 -8.10
C ASP A 30 2.96 -12.39 -7.75
N GLU A 31 2.74 -11.32 -8.53
CA GLU A 31 3.24 -10.00 -8.20
C GLU A 31 2.58 -9.46 -6.93
N ILE A 32 1.27 -9.63 -6.79
CA ILE A 32 0.56 -9.23 -5.57
C ILE A 32 1.07 -10.02 -4.36
N SER A 33 1.27 -11.32 -4.54
CA SER A 33 1.80 -12.18 -3.48
C SER A 33 3.18 -11.72 -3.03
N LYS A 34 4.04 -11.31 -3.96
CA LYS A 34 5.36 -10.78 -3.64
C LYS A 34 5.25 -9.45 -2.89
N LEU A 35 4.37 -8.55 -3.32
CA LEU A 35 4.16 -7.27 -2.66
C LEU A 35 3.64 -7.45 -1.23
N ASP A 36 2.74 -8.40 -1.02
CA ASP A 36 2.19 -8.70 0.31
C ASP A 36 3.29 -9.07 1.31
N ARG A 37 4.40 -9.63 0.82
CA ARG A 37 5.45 -10.17 1.67
C ARG A 37 6.72 -9.31 1.72
N ARG A 38 6.81 -8.26 0.89
CA ARG A 38 8.00 -7.42 0.87
C ARG A 38 7.97 -6.41 1.99
N ALA A 39 9.11 -6.24 2.64
CA ALA A 39 9.30 -5.19 3.66
C ALA A 39 9.79 -3.90 3.02
N ASP A 40 10.39 -3.98 1.83
CA ASP A 40 10.91 -2.83 1.11
C ASP A 40 10.38 -2.86 -0.32
N MET A 41 9.85 -1.75 -0.79
CA MET A 41 9.38 -1.60 -2.15
C MET A 41 9.45 -0.13 -2.54
N LEU A 42 9.40 0.13 -3.84
CA LEU A 42 9.38 1.49 -4.32
C LEU A 42 8.08 2.18 -3.87
N VAL A 43 8.19 3.46 -3.52
CA VAL A 43 7.02 4.25 -3.12
C VAL A 43 5.97 4.27 -4.24
N SER A 44 6.41 4.37 -5.49
CA SER A 44 5.49 4.35 -6.64
C SER A 44 4.70 3.05 -6.72
N THR A 45 5.32 1.92 -6.40
CA THR A 45 4.66 0.62 -6.37
C THR A 45 3.66 0.55 -5.22
N LEU A 46 4.06 1.00 -4.04
CA LEU A 46 3.17 1.04 -2.88
C LEU A 46 1.97 1.95 -3.14
N ARG A 47 2.20 3.09 -3.78
CA ARG A 47 1.12 4.01 -4.13
C ARG A 47 0.12 3.35 -5.07
N ARG A 48 0.59 2.65 -6.09
CA ARG A 48 -0.29 1.92 -7.02
C ARG A 48 -1.11 0.86 -6.29
N TYR A 49 -0.49 0.15 -5.36
CA TYR A 49 -1.17 -0.88 -4.56
C TYR A 49 -2.31 -0.26 -3.74
N VAL A 50 -2.03 0.83 -3.04
CA VAL A 50 -3.03 1.51 -2.20
C VAL A 50 -4.14 2.11 -3.05
N GLU A 51 -3.80 2.75 -4.17
CA GLU A 51 -4.79 3.36 -5.05
C GLU A 51 -5.69 2.31 -5.71
N ALA A 52 -5.12 1.14 -6.03
CA ALA A 52 -5.91 0.02 -6.58
C ALA A 52 -6.95 -0.50 -5.58
N MET A 53 -6.72 -0.27 -4.28
CA MET A 53 -7.68 -0.62 -3.24
C MET A 53 -8.69 0.50 -2.97
N GLY A 54 -8.65 1.58 -3.74
CA GLY A 54 -9.55 2.71 -3.57
C GLY A 54 -9.08 3.73 -2.55
N GLY A 55 -7.84 3.63 -2.10
CA GLY A 55 -7.27 4.54 -1.12
C GLY A 55 -6.29 5.53 -1.73
N ARG A 56 -5.63 6.27 -0.85
CA ARG A 56 -4.59 7.22 -1.23
C ARG A 56 -3.42 7.04 -0.28
N LEU A 57 -2.21 7.01 -0.82
CA LEU A 57 -1.00 6.92 -0.01
C LEU A 57 -0.54 8.32 0.40
N ASP A 58 -0.46 8.56 1.70
CA ASP A 58 0.14 9.75 2.26
C ASP A 58 1.38 9.33 3.05
N ILE A 59 2.48 10.03 2.82
CA ILE A 59 3.74 9.77 3.51
C ILE A 59 4.01 10.92 4.47
N VAL A 60 4.16 10.58 5.75
CA VAL A 60 4.34 11.54 6.82
C VAL A 60 5.60 11.23 7.59
N ALA A 61 6.46 12.23 7.73
CA ALA A 61 7.63 12.13 8.60
C ALA A 61 7.28 12.76 9.94
N THR A 62 7.55 12.04 11.02
CA THR A 62 7.24 12.50 12.38
C THR A 62 8.53 12.87 13.10
N PHE A 63 8.59 14.12 13.55
CA PHE A 63 9.71 14.65 14.28
C PHE A 63 9.27 15.06 15.70
N PRO A 64 10.20 15.27 16.64
CA PRO A 64 9.82 15.70 17.98
C PRO A 64 9.03 17.01 18.02
N ASP A 65 9.24 17.88 17.03
CA ASP A 65 8.56 19.19 16.95
C ASP A 65 7.37 19.22 16.00
N GLY A 66 7.00 18.07 15.41
CA GLY A 66 5.81 18.03 14.56
C GLY A 66 5.88 17.01 13.44
N GLU A 67 4.84 16.99 12.63
CA GLU A 67 4.71 16.09 11.50
C GLU A 67 4.75 16.87 10.19
N VAL A 68 5.38 16.27 9.17
CA VAL A 68 5.49 16.88 7.86
C VAL A 68 5.06 15.86 6.81
N ARG A 69 4.13 16.26 5.94
CA ARG A 69 3.74 15.42 4.81
C ARG A 69 4.74 15.63 3.67
N ILE A 70 5.25 14.52 3.15
CA ILE A 70 6.19 14.57 2.02
C ILE A 70 5.40 14.51 0.73
N SER A 71 5.48 15.54 -0.09
CA SER A 71 4.62 15.70 -1.26
C SER A 71 5.28 15.39 -2.60
N ASN A 72 6.59 15.18 -2.63
CA ASN A 72 7.31 14.97 -3.89
C ASN A 72 7.69 13.51 -4.16
N LEU A 73 6.94 12.61 -3.57
CA LEU A 73 7.17 11.18 -3.79
C LEU A 73 6.05 10.54 -4.59
#